data_ce8f1131cf86e9d9577d962ac541c3cc
#
_entry.id   ce8f1131cf86e9d9577d962ac541c3cc
#
_cell.length_a   1.000
_cell.length_b   1.000
_cell.length_c   1.000
_cell.angle_alpha   90.00
_cell.angle_beta   90.00
_cell.angle_gamma   90.00
#
_symmetry.space_group_name_H-M   'P 1'
#
loop_
_entity.id
_entity.type
_entity.pdbx_description
1 polymer ?
#
loop_
_entity_poly.entity_id
_entity_poly.type
_entity_poly.pdbx_seq_one_letter_code
_entity_poly.pdbx_strand_id
1 'polypeptide(L)'
;MEGICKACLLPGLSAEGIFTHFAVSDEPGEECAAYTRHQFQLFKNVIAAVEEKLGKSFAIRHCANTGAVARYPETWLDMVRPGLLLYGYGEFARELNLQPVMSLKTTVSTIKTYPAGTAVSYG
;
A
#
# COMPACT_ATOMS: atom_id res chain seq x y z
N MET A 1 -11.11 -15.04 -8.54
CA MET A 1 -12.53 -14.77 -8.17
C MET A 1 -13.18 -15.93 -7.41
N GLU A 2 -13.08 -17.16 -7.90
CA GLU A 2 -13.71 -18.33 -7.24
C GLU A 2 -13.26 -18.52 -5.79
N GLY A 3 -11.96 -18.41 -5.51
CA GLY A 3 -11.42 -18.50 -4.15
C GLY A 3 -11.95 -17.41 -3.20
N ILE A 4 -12.15 -16.18 -3.70
CA ILE A 4 -12.73 -15.08 -2.89
C ILE A 4 -14.18 -15.40 -2.54
N CYS A 5 -14.99 -15.79 -3.53
CA CYS A 5 -16.38 -16.17 -3.27
C CYS A 5 -16.48 -17.34 -2.29
N LYS A 6 -15.63 -18.36 -2.44
CA LYS A 6 -15.57 -19.50 -1.53
C LYS A 6 -15.23 -19.06 -0.10
N ALA A 7 -14.22 -18.18 0.07
CA ALA A 7 -13.85 -17.64 1.37
C ALA A 7 -15.00 -16.85 2.03
N CYS A 8 -15.72 -16.04 1.26
CA CYS A 8 -16.87 -15.28 1.73
C CYS A 8 -18.07 -16.13 2.20
N LEU A 9 -18.10 -17.39 1.79
CA LEU A 9 -19.21 -18.33 2.10
C LEU A 9 -18.83 -19.34 3.18
N LEU A 10 -17.63 -19.30 3.74
CA LEU A 10 -17.20 -20.21 4.81
C LEU A 10 -18.05 -19.98 6.08
N PRO A 11 -18.49 -21.05 6.75
CA PRO A 11 -19.23 -20.94 7.99
C PRO A 11 -18.38 -20.31 9.10
N GLY A 12 -18.98 -19.47 9.91
CA GLY A 12 -18.30 -18.76 11.00
C GLY A 12 -17.46 -17.55 10.58
N LEU A 13 -17.42 -17.20 9.29
CA LEU A 13 -16.76 -16.00 8.79
C LEU A 13 -17.78 -14.97 8.29
N SER A 14 -17.50 -13.70 8.54
CA SER A 14 -18.20 -12.56 7.94
C SER A 14 -17.21 -11.75 7.12
N ALA A 15 -17.32 -11.85 5.80
CA ALA A 15 -16.51 -11.03 4.88
C ALA A 15 -17.06 -9.60 4.87
N GLU A 16 -16.47 -8.73 5.66
CA GLU A 16 -16.87 -7.33 5.85
C GLU A 16 -16.31 -6.43 4.75
N GLY A 17 -15.10 -6.69 4.29
CA GLY A 17 -14.45 -5.87 3.28
C GLY A 17 -13.58 -6.65 2.31
N ILE A 18 -13.13 -5.92 1.28
CA ILE A 18 -12.21 -6.42 0.26
C ILE A 18 -11.13 -5.37 -0.01
N PHE A 19 -9.90 -5.82 -0.20
CA PHE A 19 -8.80 -4.91 -0.49
C PHE A 19 -7.79 -5.46 -1.50
N THR A 20 -7.01 -4.54 -2.06
CA THR A 20 -5.74 -4.81 -2.73
C THR A 20 -4.66 -3.87 -2.21
N HIS A 21 -3.41 -4.09 -2.59
CA HIS A 21 -2.28 -3.21 -2.28
C HIS A 21 -1.56 -2.85 -3.58
N PHE A 22 -1.37 -1.56 -3.83
CA PHE A 22 -0.67 -1.08 -5.01
C PHE A 22 0.82 -1.38 -4.94
N ALA A 23 1.37 -1.80 -6.06
CA ALA A 23 2.77 -2.21 -6.15
C ALA A 23 3.73 -1.02 -6.28
N VAL A 24 3.34 0.03 -7.03
CA VAL A 24 4.22 1.11 -7.48
C VAL A 24 3.54 2.49 -7.43
N SER A 25 2.54 2.68 -6.55
CA SER A 25 1.79 3.95 -6.48
C SER A 25 2.61 5.14 -5.94
N ASP A 26 3.72 4.87 -5.30
CA ASP A 26 4.69 5.83 -4.78
C ASP A 26 5.86 6.09 -5.76
N GLU A 27 6.06 5.23 -6.74
CA GLU A 27 7.09 5.41 -7.74
C GLU A 27 6.74 6.51 -8.76
N PRO A 28 7.71 7.33 -9.18
CA PRO A 28 7.50 8.36 -10.20
C PRO A 28 7.42 7.75 -11.61
N GLY A 29 6.87 8.51 -12.53
CA GLY A 29 6.85 8.17 -13.96
C GLY A 29 5.49 7.66 -14.47
N GLU A 30 5.24 7.89 -15.76
CA GLU A 30 3.96 7.57 -16.40
C GLU A 30 3.70 6.05 -16.48
N GLU A 31 4.74 5.24 -16.59
CA GLU A 31 4.62 3.78 -16.60
C GLU A 31 4.09 3.25 -15.26
N CYS A 32 4.63 3.74 -14.14
CA CYS A 32 4.17 3.37 -12.80
C CYS A 32 2.76 3.89 -12.54
N ALA A 33 2.45 5.09 -13.03
CA ALA A 33 1.10 5.64 -12.94
C ALA A 33 0.09 4.83 -13.75
N ALA A 34 0.44 4.44 -14.98
CA ALA A 34 -0.40 3.59 -15.84
C ALA A 34 -0.64 2.22 -15.19
N TYR A 35 0.42 1.61 -14.63
CA TYR A 35 0.32 0.33 -13.92
C TYR A 35 -0.60 0.43 -12.69
N THR A 36 -0.48 1.49 -11.90
CA THR A 36 -1.33 1.74 -10.73
C THR A 36 -2.81 1.87 -11.13
N ARG A 37 -3.11 2.66 -12.18
CA ARG A 37 -4.49 2.79 -12.71
C ARG A 37 -5.02 1.47 -13.26
N HIS A 38 -4.18 0.69 -13.94
CA HIS A 38 -4.54 -0.65 -14.41
C HIS A 38 -4.89 -1.59 -13.26
N GLN A 39 -4.04 -1.64 -12.22
CA GLN A 39 -4.28 -2.43 -11.01
C GLN A 39 -5.60 -2.02 -10.32
N PHE A 40 -5.87 -0.72 -10.24
CA PHE A 40 -7.13 -0.22 -9.69
C PHE A 40 -8.35 -0.67 -10.52
N GLN A 41 -8.26 -0.61 -11.85
CA GLN A 41 -9.34 -1.06 -12.72
C GLN A 41 -9.59 -2.57 -12.57
N LEU A 42 -8.54 -3.38 -12.50
CA LEU A 42 -8.67 -4.82 -12.22
C LEU A 42 -9.36 -5.07 -10.88
N PHE A 43 -8.99 -4.32 -9.84
CA PHE A 43 -9.61 -4.44 -8.52
C PHE A 43 -11.11 -4.12 -8.56
N LYS A 44 -11.52 -3.04 -9.22
CA LYS A 44 -12.94 -2.70 -9.41
C LYS A 44 -13.71 -3.80 -10.14
N ASN A 45 -13.12 -4.37 -11.17
CA ASN A 45 -13.74 -5.47 -11.93
C ASN A 45 -13.92 -6.72 -11.05
N VAL A 46 -12.94 -7.03 -10.18
CA VAL A 46 -13.04 -8.14 -9.22
C VAL A 46 -14.14 -7.88 -8.20
N ILE A 47 -14.22 -6.65 -7.65
CA ILE A 47 -15.30 -6.29 -6.72
C ILE A 47 -16.66 -6.53 -7.36
N ALA A 48 -16.90 -5.93 -8.53
CA ALA A 48 -18.17 -6.04 -9.22
C ALA A 48 -18.58 -7.50 -9.47
N ALA A 49 -17.66 -8.31 -9.99
CA ALA A 49 -17.92 -9.72 -10.29
C ALA A 49 -18.16 -10.58 -9.04
N VAL A 50 -17.49 -10.28 -7.93
CA VAL A 50 -17.68 -11.00 -6.66
C VAL A 50 -18.99 -10.59 -6.00
N GLU A 51 -19.31 -9.29 -5.94
CA GLU A 51 -20.55 -8.78 -5.37
C GLU A 51 -21.77 -9.29 -6.15
N GLU A 52 -21.71 -9.30 -7.48
CA GLU A 52 -22.75 -9.91 -8.34
C GLU A 52 -22.96 -11.38 -8.01
N LYS A 53 -21.87 -12.16 -7.94
CA LYS A 53 -21.93 -13.60 -7.65
C LYS A 53 -22.44 -13.93 -6.24
N LEU A 54 -22.14 -13.07 -5.26
CA LEU A 54 -22.58 -13.24 -3.86
C LEU A 54 -23.98 -12.67 -3.60
N GLY A 55 -24.50 -11.82 -4.49
CA GLY A 55 -25.76 -11.09 -4.30
C GLY A 55 -25.70 -10.09 -3.14
N LYS A 56 -24.50 -9.64 -2.73
CA LYS A 56 -24.29 -8.68 -1.65
C LYS A 56 -23.04 -7.83 -1.90
N SER A 57 -23.05 -6.60 -1.41
CA SER A 57 -21.90 -5.69 -1.47
C SER A 57 -21.01 -5.81 -0.24
N PHE A 58 -19.71 -5.54 -0.43
CA PHE A 58 -18.79 -5.36 0.68
C PHE A 58 -19.06 -4.01 1.38
N ALA A 59 -19.03 -4.02 2.71
CA ALA A 59 -19.19 -2.79 3.51
C ALA A 59 -17.97 -1.87 3.36
N ILE A 60 -16.77 -2.43 3.21
CA ILE A 60 -15.52 -1.67 3.12
C ILE A 60 -14.69 -2.17 1.94
N ARG A 61 -14.44 -1.30 0.97
CA ARG A 61 -13.53 -1.53 -0.16
C ARG A 61 -12.36 -0.57 -0.04
N HIS A 62 -11.13 -1.05 -0.08
CA HIS A 62 -9.98 -0.18 0.09
C HIS A 62 -8.74 -0.67 -0.66
N CYS A 63 -7.96 0.26 -1.19
CA CYS A 63 -6.72 -0.05 -1.89
C CYS A 63 -5.62 1.00 -1.71
N ALA A 64 -5.97 2.25 -1.36
CA ALA A 64 -5.02 3.33 -1.26
C ALA A 64 -4.03 3.14 -0.10
N ASN A 65 -2.76 2.95 -0.43
CA ASN A 65 -1.60 3.04 0.45
C ASN A 65 -1.07 4.49 0.48
N THR A 66 0.07 4.76 1.10
CA THR A 66 0.67 6.10 1.20
C THR A 66 0.75 6.83 -0.14
N GLY A 67 1.33 6.22 -1.17
CA GLY A 67 1.47 6.83 -2.50
C GLY A 67 0.12 7.11 -3.16
N ALA A 68 -0.80 6.17 -3.06
CA ALA A 68 -2.13 6.33 -3.64
C ALA A 68 -2.97 7.39 -2.90
N VAL A 69 -2.81 7.52 -1.60
CA VAL A 69 -3.45 8.62 -0.84
C VAL A 69 -3.00 9.98 -1.34
N ALA A 70 -1.71 10.13 -1.64
CA ALA A 70 -1.14 11.40 -2.08
C ALA A 70 -1.43 11.73 -3.56
N ARG A 71 -1.42 10.72 -4.46
CA ARG A 71 -1.41 10.94 -5.92
C ARG A 71 -2.70 10.54 -6.65
N TYR A 72 -3.52 9.63 -6.07
CA TYR A 72 -4.66 9.01 -6.76
C TYR A 72 -5.95 9.09 -5.94
N PRO A 73 -6.56 10.28 -5.77
CA PRO A 73 -7.78 10.44 -4.96
C PRO A 73 -8.93 9.53 -5.39
N GLU A 74 -8.98 9.16 -6.68
CA GLU A 74 -9.97 8.23 -7.22
C GLU A 74 -9.90 6.81 -6.62
N THR A 75 -8.79 6.47 -5.95
CA THR A 75 -8.56 5.15 -5.33
C THR A 75 -8.94 5.08 -3.86
N TRP A 76 -9.38 6.17 -3.24
CA TRP A 76 -9.63 6.21 -1.79
C TRP A 76 -10.76 5.27 -1.36
N LEU A 77 -11.79 5.13 -2.21
CA LEU A 77 -12.96 4.28 -1.95
C LEU A 77 -13.54 4.54 -0.53
N ASP A 78 -13.81 3.46 0.23
CA ASP A 78 -14.43 3.56 1.55
C ASP A 78 -13.40 3.79 2.69
N MET A 79 -12.10 3.48 2.46
CA MET A 79 -11.04 3.61 3.47
C MET A 79 -9.66 3.78 2.81
N VAL A 80 -8.79 4.53 3.47
CA VAL A 80 -7.37 4.70 3.08
C VAL A 80 -6.43 4.16 4.16
N ARG A 81 -5.20 3.80 3.75
CA ARG A 81 -4.15 3.26 4.63
C ARG A 81 -2.87 4.06 4.48
N PRO A 82 -2.79 5.28 5.04
CA PRO A 82 -1.69 6.23 4.78
C PRO A 82 -0.37 5.93 5.51
N GLY A 83 -0.11 4.73 5.95
CA GLY A 83 1.15 4.21 6.51
C GLY A 83 2.20 5.25 6.89
N LEU A 84 3.21 5.42 6.05
CA LEU A 84 4.32 6.35 6.28
C LEU A 84 3.91 7.82 6.44
N LEU A 85 2.82 8.26 5.82
CA LEU A 85 2.34 9.64 5.96
C LEU A 85 1.94 9.96 7.41
N LEU A 86 1.39 9.00 8.15
CA LEU A 86 1.02 9.21 9.55
C LEU A 86 2.21 9.51 10.45
N TYR A 87 3.40 9.05 10.04
CA TYR A 87 4.64 9.28 10.78
C TYR A 87 5.42 10.50 10.29
N GLY A 88 4.92 11.20 9.27
CA GLY A 88 5.61 12.33 8.66
C GLY A 88 6.85 11.93 7.86
N TYR A 89 6.88 10.71 7.32
CA TYR A 89 7.97 10.18 6.51
C TYR A 89 7.52 9.83 5.09
N GLY A 90 8.50 9.60 4.24
CA GLY A 90 8.31 9.30 2.84
C GLY A 90 8.45 10.53 1.95
N GLU A 91 8.46 10.29 0.65
CA GLU A 91 8.67 11.32 -0.37
C GLU A 91 7.64 12.46 -0.28
N PHE A 92 6.38 12.10 -0.01
CA PHE A 92 5.27 13.06 0.08
C PHE A 92 5.21 13.87 1.37
N ALA A 93 5.99 13.52 2.39
CA ALA A 93 5.94 14.22 3.67
C ALA A 93 6.31 15.70 3.53
N ARG A 94 7.27 16.02 2.67
CA ARG A 94 7.69 17.40 2.38
C ARG A 94 6.65 18.16 1.59
N GLU A 95 6.07 17.56 0.55
CA GLU A 95 5.04 18.16 -0.30
C GLU A 95 3.78 18.50 0.50
N LEU A 96 3.42 17.63 1.46
CA LEU A 96 2.27 17.79 2.33
C LEU A 96 2.58 18.56 3.63
N ASN A 97 3.81 19.08 3.77
CA ASN A 97 4.28 19.81 4.96
C ASN A 97 4.05 19.07 6.28
N LEU A 98 4.27 17.75 6.28
CA LEU A 98 4.11 16.90 7.45
C LEU A 98 5.33 17.01 8.36
N GLN A 99 5.11 16.91 9.66
CA GLN A 99 6.17 16.91 10.67
C GLN A 99 6.48 15.47 11.08
N PRO A 100 7.78 15.05 11.10
CA PRO A 100 8.15 13.74 11.60
C PRO A 100 7.78 13.59 13.09
N VAL A 101 7.08 12.50 13.40
CA VAL A 101 6.66 12.19 14.79
C VAL A 101 7.67 11.31 15.53
N MET A 102 8.71 10.83 14.84
CA MET A 102 9.71 9.92 15.38
C MET A 102 11.10 10.31 14.85
N SER A 103 12.15 10.03 15.60
CA SER A 103 13.53 10.11 15.12
C SER A 103 14.32 8.89 15.57
N LEU A 104 15.05 8.25 14.65
CA LEU A 104 16.04 7.22 14.97
C LEU A 104 17.41 7.87 15.07
N LYS A 105 18.09 7.71 16.22
CA LYS A 105 19.41 8.28 16.47
C LYS A 105 20.38 7.18 16.86
N THR A 106 21.65 7.36 16.46
CA THR A 106 22.75 6.49 16.85
C THR A 106 24.01 7.30 17.05
N THR A 107 24.99 6.71 17.70
CA THR A 107 26.33 7.27 17.84
C THR A 107 27.33 6.33 17.20
N VAL A 108 28.40 6.91 16.64
CA VAL A 108 29.52 6.11 16.10
C VAL A 108 30.28 5.53 17.29
N SER A 109 30.23 4.19 17.43
CA SER A 109 30.93 3.47 18.52
C SER A 109 32.34 3.10 18.17
N THR A 110 32.68 2.94 16.89
CA THR A 110 34.00 2.53 16.42
C THR A 110 34.25 3.05 15.01
N ILE A 111 35.46 3.53 14.74
CA ILE A 111 35.96 3.87 13.41
C ILE A 111 37.17 2.99 13.13
N LYS A 112 37.16 2.25 12.03
CA LYS A 112 38.26 1.40 11.59
C LYS A 112 38.50 1.56 10.10
N THR A 113 39.76 1.42 9.70
CA THR A 113 40.15 1.38 8.30
C THR A 113 40.35 -0.08 7.87
N TYR A 114 39.75 -0.45 6.75
CA TYR A 114 39.88 -1.77 6.19
C TYR A 114 40.50 -1.69 4.78
N PRO A 115 41.28 -2.70 4.36
CA PRO A 115 41.73 -2.81 2.97
C PRO A 115 40.58 -2.86 1.98
N ALA A 116 40.81 -2.40 0.75
CA ALA A 116 39.83 -2.53 -0.31
C ALA A 116 39.47 -4.01 -0.53
N GLY A 117 38.17 -4.27 -0.73
CA GLY A 117 37.63 -5.63 -0.91
C GLY A 117 37.30 -6.38 0.39
N THR A 118 37.51 -5.76 1.56
CA THR A 118 37.06 -6.35 2.83
C THR A 118 35.53 -6.30 2.92
N ALA A 119 34.89 -7.45 3.15
CA ALA A 119 33.44 -7.49 3.40
C ALA A 119 33.09 -6.88 4.74
N VAL A 120 31.99 -6.12 4.79
CA VAL A 120 31.46 -5.50 6.01
C VAL A 120 29.99 -5.86 6.14
N SER A 121 29.60 -6.40 7.31
CA SER A 121 28.23 -6.87 7.59
C SER A 121 27.82 -8.09 6.73
N TYR A 122 26.53 -8.28 6.54
CA TYR A 122 25.95 -9.42 5.82
C TYR A 122 25.88 -9.15 4.31
N GLY A 123 26.01 -10.18 3.47
CA GLY A 123 25.86 -10.13 2.01
C GLY A 123 27.15 -10.28 1.24
#